data_13178459a5408d02420bc868842523f7
#
_entry.id   13178459a5408d02420bc868842523f7
#
_cell.length_a   1.000
_cell.length_b   1.000
_cell.length_c   1.000
_cell.angle_alpha   90.00
_cell.angle_beta   90.00
_cell.angle_gamma   90.00
#
_symmetry.space_group_name_H-M   'P 1'
#
loop_
_entity.id
_entity.type
_entity.pdbx_description
1 polymer ?
#
loop_
_entity_poly.entity_id
_entity_poly.type
_entity_poly.pdbx_seq_one_letter_code
_entity_poly.pdbx_strand_id
1 'polypeptide(L)'
;MARYFKFTVHSAQFIVIRKHAFLLAFFILYSSFFIISCQEGRDAGDLLGQWRMVDSDSKYISFSGSITQFRYVNDGVLQHYVFGNFQHVGDSLFIQCYSINEEQKATDTELIENTFEMKPFSDIRVKIEVLDSKHLSLSKNGKMWNFYKY
;
A
#
# COMPACT_ATOMS: atom_id res chain seq x y z
N MET A 1 8.27 8.39 74.80
CA MET A 1 8.79 8.94 73.53
C MET A 1 8.87 7.85 72.45
N ALA A 2 7.77 7.29 71.98
CA ALA A 2 7.84 6.26 70.94
C ALA A 2 6.51 6.17 70.12
N ARG A 3 6.01 7.29 69.62
CA ARG A 3 4.78 7.27 68.79
C ARG A 3 4.85 8.14 67.50
N TYR A 4 5.95 8.76 67.19
CA TYR A 4 6.07 9.66 66.02
C TYR A 4 6.76 9.04 64.79
N PHE A 5 7.26 7.81 64.86
CA PHE A 5 8.10 7.25 63.78
C PHE A 5 7.34 6.34 62.77
N LYS A 6 6.06 6.03 63.01
CA LYS A 6 5.31 5.13 62.11
C LYS A 6 4.52 5.80 60.97
N PHE A 7 4.34 7.11 61.00
CA PHE A 7 3.53 7.82 60.00
C PHE A 7 4.30 8.25 58.75
N THR A 8 5.59 8.40 58.80
CA THR A 8 6.41 8.88 57.69
C THR A 8 6.77 7.81 56.65
N VAL A 9 6.76 6.54 57.01
CA VAL A 9 7.14 5.46 56.07
C VAL A 9 6.03 5.10 55.14
N HIS A 10 4.75 5.19 55.54
CA HIS A 10 3.62 4.90 54.67
C HIS A 10 3.39 5.96 53.57
N SER A 11 3.67 7.22 53.85
CA SER A 11 3.50 8.29 52.85
C SER A 11 4.55 8.24 51.73
N ALA A 12 5.80 7.83 52.09
CA ALA A 12 6.87 7.71 51.09
C ALA A 12 6.66 6.54 50.11
N GLN A 13 6.12 5.42 50.59
CA GLN A 13 5.78 4.25 49.71
C GLN A 13 4.64 4.57 48.75
N PHE A 14 3.63 5.29 49.17
CA PHE A 14 2.51 5.69 48.31
C PHE A 14 2.95 6.64 47.20
N ILE A 15 3.89 7.54 47.44
CA ILE A 15 4.41 8.48 46.45
C ILE A 15 5.24 7.75 45.39
N VAL A 16 6.06 6.76 45.80
CA VAL A 16 6.90 5.95 44.90
C VAL A 16 6.00 5.07 43.97
N ILE A 17 5.00 4.40 44.52
CA ILE A 17 4.06 3.56 43.76
C ILE A 17 3.27 4.42 42.72
N ARG A 18 2.85 5.61 43.09
CA ARG A 18 2.15 6.53 42.21
C ARG A 18 3.00 7.05 41.07
N LYS A 19 4.28 7.31 41.30
CA LYS A 19 5.26 7.72 40.25
C LYS A 19 5.55 6.58 39.27
N HIS A 20 5.67 5.33 39.73
CA HIS A 20 5.90 4.19 38.86
C HIS A 20 4.64 3.84 38.03
N ALA A 21 3.44 3.94 38.62
CA ALA A 21 2.19 3.75 37.90
C ALA A 21 1.99 4.81 36.80
N PHE A 22 2.36 6.06 37.05
CA PHE A 22 2.30 7.13 36.06
C PHE A 22 3.31 6.95 34.93
N LEU A 23 4.54 6.50 35.24
CA LEU A 23 5.57 6.18 34.24
C LEU A 23 5.16 4.97 33.37
N LEU A 24 4.58 3.93 33.96
CA LEU A 24 4.06 2.77 33.23
C LEU A 24 2.88 3.15 32.30
N ALA A 25 1.95 3.95 32.80
CA ALA A 25 0.83 4.44 31.98
C ALA A 25 1.32 5.33 30.81
N PHE A 26 2.33 6.17 31.06
CA PHE A 26 2.94 6.99 30.00
C PHE A 26 3.70 6.14 28.97
N PHE A 27 4.38 5.07 29.40
CA PHE A 27 5.08 4.16 28.51
C PHE A 27 4.12 3.34 27.65
N ILE A 28 2.98 2.91 28.21
CA ILE A 28 1.92 2.19 27.47
C ILE A 28 1.23 3.12 26.46
N LEU A 29 0.95 4.35 26.83
CA LEU A 29 0.41 5.36 25.92
C LEU A 29 1.39 5.71 24.79
N TYR A 30 2.69 5.82 25.11
CA TYR A 30 3.71 6.15 24.11
C TYR A 30 3.99 4.99 23.15
N SER A 31 3.97 3.74 23.65
CA SER A 31 4.15 2.55 22.82
C SER A 31 2.98 2.30 21.87
N SER A 32 1.75 2.71 22.21
CA SER A 32 0.60 2.58 21.32
C SER A 32 0.66 3.55 20.13
N PHE A 33 1.40 4.67 20.19
CA PHE A 33 1.63 5.56 19.06
C PHE A 33 2.57 4.97 18.00
N PHE A 34 3.49 4.06 18.38
CA PHE A 34 4.41 3.43 17.43
C PHE A 34 3.79 2.28 16.62
N ILE A 35 2.67 1.72 17.06
CA ILE A 35 2.00 0.60 16.37
C ILE A 35 1.17 1.09 15.16
N ILE A 36 0.86 2.39 15.09
CA ILE A 36 0.01 2.97 14.03
C ILE A 36 0.83 3.31 12.76
N SER A 37 2.16 3.25 12.82
CA SER A 37 3.07 3.74 11.76
C SER A 37 3.38 2.75 10.64
N CYS A 38 2.89 1.50 10.68
CA CYS A 38 3.13 0.54 9.61
C CYS A 38 1.82 0.15 8.92
N GLN A 39 1.20 1.09 8.22
CA GLN A 39 0.14 0.80 7.27
C GLN A 39 0.56 1.18 5.84
N GLU A 40 1.75 0.73 5.42
CA GLU A 40 2.23 0.81 4.04
C GLU A 40 1.45 -0.16 3.14
N GLY A 41 0.27 -0.29 3.13
CA GLY A 41 -0.55 -1.16 2.28
C GLY A 41 -2.03 -0.80 2.35
N ARG A 42 -2.37 0.20 3.19
CA ARG A 42 -3.76 0.49 3.51
C ARG A 42 -4.61 0.82 2.28
N ASP A 43 -4.06 1.57 1.33
CA ASP A 43 -4.77 1.95 0.12
C ASP A 43 -4.76 0.83 -0.93
N ALA A 44 -3.71 0.00 -0.93
CA ALA A 44 -3.62 -1.15 -1.83
C ALA A 44 -4.48 -2.35 -1.37
N GLY A 45 -4.64 -2.57 -0.06
CA GLY A 45 -5.42 -3.70 0.45
C GLY A 45 -5.01 -5.02 -0.18
N ASP A 46 -5.96 -5.79 -0.68
CA ASP A 46 -5.73 -7.08 -1.34
C ASP A 46 -4.98 -6.94 -2.70
N LEU A 47 -4.97 -5.75 -3.29
CA LEU A 47 -4.18 -5.44 -4.49
C LEU A 47 -2.68 -5.43 -4.20
N LEU A 48 -2.25 -5.22 -2.94
CA LEU A 48 -0.84 -5.10 -2.57
C LEU A 48 0.01 -6.21 -3.17
N GLY A 49 1.10 -5.83 -3.84
CA GLY A 49 2.09 -6.74 -4.40
C GLY A 49 2.21 -6.65 -5.92
N GLN A 50 2.84 -7.66 -6.49
CA GLN A 50 3.13 -7.73 -7.91
C GLN A 50 2.25 -8.78 -8.58
N TRP A 51 1.71 -8.42 -9.72
CA TRP A 51 0.79 -9.21 -10.53
C TRP A 51 1.35 -9.36 -11.94
N ARG A 52 1.46 -10.60 -12.43
CA ARG A 52 1.87 -10.89 -13.80
C ARG A 52 0.64 -11.19 -14.65
N MET A 53 0.60 -10.63 -15.85
CA MET A 53 -0.48 -10.92 -16.80
C MET A 53 -0.44 -12.40 -17.22
N VAL A 54 -1.59 -13.06 -17.26
CA VAL A 54 -1.69 -14.51 -17.52
C VAL A 54 -1.14 -14.87 -18.91
N ASP A 55 -1.46 -14.04 -19.92
CA ASP A 55 -1.09 -14.30 -21.31
C ASP A 55 0.26 -13.68 -21.71
N SER A 56 1.09 -13.28 -20.72
CA SER A 56 2.36 -12.61 -21.01
C SER A 56 3.38 -12.80 -19.89
N ASP A 57 4.57 -13.26 -20.27
CA ASP A 57 5.72 -13.32 -19.37
C ASP A 57 6.44 -11.98 -19.22
N SER A 58 5.98 -10.97 -19.97
CA SER A 58 6.64 -9.64 -20.06
C SER A 58 5.88 -8.52 -19.35
N LYS A 59 4.61 -8.72 -18.99
CA LYS A 59 3.73 -7.65 -18.50
C LYS A 59 3.40 -7.83 -17.02
N TYR A 60 3.77 -6.84 -16.23
CA TYR A 60 3.55 -6.84 -14.78
C TYR A 60 2.90 -5.53 -14.34
N ILE A 61 2.00 -5.63 -13.38
CA ILE A 61 1.47 -4.49 -12.63
C ILE A 61 1.75 -4.71 -11.15
N SER A 62 2.13 -3.68 -10.44
CA SER A 62 2.30 -3.76 -8.99
C SER A 62 1.59 -2.62 -8.29
N PHE A 63 1.13 -2.87 -7.07
CA PHE A 63 0.44 -1.91 -6.21
C PHE A 63 1.14 -1.84 -4.87
N SER A 64 1.43 -0.61 -4.41
CA SER A 64 2.05 -0.35 -3.12
C SER A 64 1.64 1.03 -2.61
N GLY A 65 1.06 1.09 -1.41
CA GLY A 65 0.44 2.33 -0.92
C GLY A 65 -0.64 2.82 -1.86
N SER A 66 -0.51 4.03 -2.38
CA SER A 66 -1.38 4.64 -3.40
C SER A 66 -0.77 4.63 -4.81
N ILE A 67 0.38 3.97 -4.99
CA ILE A 67 1.12 3.95 -6.25
C ILE A 67 0.94 2.60 -6.94
N THR A 68 0.69 2.64 -8.24
CA THR A 68 0.81 1.50 -9.15
C THR A 68 2.01 1.68 -10.07
N GLN A 69 2.58 0.57 -10.51
CA GLN A 69 3.67 0.55 -11.48
C GLN A 69 3.37 -0.50 -12.54
N PHE A 70 3.33 -0.10 -13.79
CA PHE A 70 3.33 -1.00 -14.95
C PHE A 70 4.76 -1.26 -15.39
N ARG A 71 5.10 -2.51 -15.63
CA ARG A 71 6.46 -2.90 -16.06
C ARG A 71 6.39 -3.81 -17.27
N TYR A 72 7.24 -3.52 -18.23
CA TYR A 72 7.50 -4.36 -19.37
C TYR A 72 8.92 -4.93 -19.26
N VAL A 73 9.00 -6.27 -19.29
CA VAL A 73 10.24 -7.02 -19.11
C VAL A 73 10.44 -7.87 -20.36
N ASN A 74 11.64 -7.92 -20.92
CA ASN A 74 11.99 -8.82 -22.00
C ASN A 74 13.22 -9.63 -21.62
N ASP A 75 13.14 -10.96 -21.76
CA ASP A 75 14.19 -11.90 -21.37
C ASP A 75 14.71 -11.68 -19.93
N GLY A 76 13.80 -11.36 -19.00
CA GLY A 76 14.13 -11.07 -17.61
C GLY A 76 14.74 -9.67 -17.37
N VAL A 77 14.93 -8.88 -18.41
CA VAL A 77 15.49 -7.51 -18.31
C VAL A 77 14.37 -6.48 -18.37
N LEU A 78 14.33 -5.60 -17.38
CA LEU A 78 13.37 -4.48 -17.36
C LEU A 78 13.67 -3.55 -18.55
N GLN A 79 12.70 -3.41 -19.44
CA GLN A 79 12.82 -2.55 -20.62
C GLN A 79 12.21 -1.17 -20.36
N HIS A 80 11.02 -1.14 -19.77
CA HIS A 80 10.33 0.10 -19.50
C HIS A 80 9.35 -0.04 -18.33
N TYR A 81 9.08 1.06 -17.64
CA TYR A 81 8.10 1.13 -16.58
C TYR A 81 7.39 2.50 -16.54
N VAL A 82 6.14 2.49 -16.08
CA VAL A 82 5.31 3.68 -15.90
C VAL A 82 4.68 3.64 -14.52
N PHE A 83 4.67 4.77 -13.84
CA PHE A 83 3.97 4.94 -12.57
C PHE A 83 2.58 5.52 -12.76
N GLY A 84 1.72 5.25 -11.80
CA GLY A 84 0.42 5.88 -11.66
C GLY A 84 -0.01 5.96 -10.22
N ASN A 85 -0.86 6.92 -9.90
CA ASN A 85 -1.63 6.92 -8.66
C ASN A 85 -2.89 6.08 -8.89
N PHE A 86 -3.32 5.35 -7.88
CA PHE A 86 -4.56 4.60 -7.98
C PHE A 86 -5.48 4.83 -6.78
N GLN A 87 -6.76 4.59 -7.00
CA GLN A 87 -7.79 4.52 -5.98
C GLN A 87 -8.63 3.26 -6.20
N HIS A 88 -8.86 2.51 -5.13
CA HIS A 88 -9.73 1.34 -5.12
C HIS A 88 -11.00 1.67 -4.34
N VAL A 89 -12.14 1.66 -5.01
CA VAL A 89 -13.44 2.00 -4.42
C VAL A 89 -14.47 0.94 -4.80
N GLY A 90 -14.80 0.08 -3.86
CA GLY A 90 -15.71 -1.05 -4.11
C GLY A 90 -15.11 -2.03 -5.12
N ASP A 91 -15.79 -2.21 -6.24
CA ASP A 91 -15.33 -3.04 -7.36
C ASP A 91 -14.60 -2.23 -8.46
N SER A 92 -14.34 -0.97 -8.21
CA SER A 92 -13.79 -0.06 -9.23
C SER A 92 -12.35 0.34 -8.89
N LEU A 93 -11.49 0.28 -9.89
CA LEU A 93 -10.10 0.70 -9.83
C LEU A 93 -9.87 1.87 -10.79
N PHE A 94 -9.44 2.98 -10.24
CA PHE A 94 -9.09 4.20 -10.97
C PHE A 94 -7.59 4.36 -10.95
N ILE A 95 -6.95 4.52 -12.12
CA ILE A 95 -5.50 4.68 -12.23
C ILE A 95 -5.20 5.92 -13.07
N GLN A 96 -4.37 6.79 -12.55
CA GLN A 96 -3.86 7.98 -13.23
C GLN A 96 -2.36 7.81 -13.45
N CYS A 97 -1.99 7.37 -14.65
CA CYS A 97 -0.59 7.25 -15.03
C CYS A 97 0.01 8.63 -15.26
N TYR A 98 1.31 8.75 -14.97
CA TYR A 98 2.08 9.96 -15.19
C TYR A 98 3.50 9.61 -15.68
N SER A 99 4.08 10.52 -16.46
CA SER A 99 5.46 10.43 -16.90
C SER A 99 6.36 11.22 -15.95
N ILE A 100 7.56 10.73 -15.71
CA ILE A 100 8.55 11.40 -14.86
C ILE A 100 9.05 12.68 -15.57
N ASN A 101 9.12 12.64 -16.91
CA ASN A 101 9.48 13.79 -17.72
C ASN A 101 8.69 13.80 -19.03
N GLU A 102 8.59 14.95 -19.68
CA GLU A 102 7.83 15.13 -20.93
C GLU A 102 8.43 14.34 -22.11
N GLU A 103 9.74 14.10 -22.12
CA GLU A 103 10.41 13.35 -23.19
C GLU A 103 9.96 11.88 -23.24
N GLN A 104 9.64 11.30 -22.10
CA GLN A 104 9.20 9.92 -21.97
C GLN A 104 7.70 9.74 -22.19
N LYS A 105 6.92 10.82 -22.18
CA LYS A 105 5.46 10.77 -22.20
C LYS A 105 4.88 9.99 -23.39
N ALA A 106 5.48 10.14 -24.56
CA ALA A 106 5.02 9.40 -25.74
C ALA A 106 5.23 7.88 -25.57
N THR A 107 6.40 7.47 -25.11
CA THR A 107 6.77 6.08 -24.88
C THR A 107 5.97 5.48 -23.71
N ASP A 108 5.76 6.25 -22.64
CA ASP A 108 4.93 5.86 -21.51
C ASP A 108 3.49 5.64 -21.93
N THR A 109 2.94 6.56 -22.73
CA THR A 109 1.58 6.43 -23.28
C THR A 109 1.46 5.19 -24.17
N GLU A 110 2.45 4.93 -25.02
CA GLU A 110 2.49 3.76 -25.89
C GLU A 110 2.50 2.45 -25.06
N LEU A 111 3.31 2.41 -24.01
CA LEU A 111 3.34 1.25 -23.12
C LEU A 111 1.95 0.97 -22.53
N ILE A 112 1.31 1.96 -21.97
CA ILE A 112 0.01 1.79 -21.31
C ILE A 112 -1.10 1.51 -22.30
N GLU A 113 -1.20 2.32 -23.36
CA GLU A 113 -2.34 2.29 -24.27
C GLU A 113 -2.26 1.20 -25.34
N ASN A 114 -1.06 0.84 -25.78
CA ASN A 114 -0.88 -0.15 -26.84
C ASN A 114 -0.35 -1.48 -26.31
N THR A 115 0.60 -1.48 -25.36
CA THR A 115 1.17 -2.72 -24.84
C THR A 115 0.28 -3.35 -23.76
N PHE A 116 -0.19 -2.57 -22.79
CA PHE A 116 -1.17 -3.04 -21.80
C PHE A 116 -2.61 -2.92 -22.29
N GLU A 117 -2.84 -2.12 -23.33
CA GLU A 117 -4.16 -1.85 -23.93
C GLU A 117 -5.16 -1.23 -22.93
N MET A 118 -4.65 -0.45 -21.98
CA MET A 118 -5.43 0.28 -20.97
C MET A 118 -5.50 1.76 -21.34
N LYS A 119 -6.69 2.24 -21.70
CA LYS A 119 -6.91 3.62 -22.21
C LYS A 119 -7.96 4.36 -21.39
N PRO A 120 -7.84 5.71 -21.31
CA PRO A 120 -6.70 6.54 -21.71
C PRO A 120 -5.58 6.53 -20.63
N PHE A 121 -4.36 6.88 -21.00
CA PHE A 121 -3.16 6.90 -20.14
C PHE A 121 -3.38 7.64 -18.81
N SER A 122 -3.99 8.81 -18.86
CA SER A 122 -4.17 9.67 -17.68
C SER A 122 -5.40 9.36 -16.83
N ASP A 123 -6.32 8.48 -17.30
CA ASP A 123 -7.58 8.17 -16.58
C ASP A 123 -8.09 6.77 -16.94
N ILE A 124 -7.38 5.75 -16.45
CA ILE A 124 -7.78 4.37 -16.61
C ILE A 124 -8.83 4.06 -15.55
N ARG A 125 -10.02 3.64 -15.99
CA ARG A 125 -11.11 3.19 -15.14
C ARG A 125 -11.46 1.77 -15.50
N VAL A 126 -11.30 0.85 -14.58
CA VAL A 126 -11.58 -0.57 -14.78
C VAL A 126 -12.38 -1.12 -13.61
N LYS A 127 -13.16 -2.15 -13.88
CA LYS A 127 -13.87 -2.91 -12.86
C LYS A 127 -13.02 -4.08 -12.42
N ILE A 128 -13.00 -4.37 -11.13
CA ILE A 128 -12.41 -5.58 -10.56
C ILE A 128 -13.48 -6.67 -10.58
N GLU A 129 -13.29 -7.68 -11.39
CA GLU A 129 -14.21 -8.83 -11.48
C GLU A 129 -13.79 -9.94 -10.50
N VAL A 130 -12.49 -10.11 -10.28
CA VAL A 130 -11.91 -11.06 -9.33
C VAL A 130 -10.76 -10.39 -8.61
N LEU A 131 -10.71 -10.51 -7.31
CA LEU A 131 -9.57 -10.14 -6.49
C LEU A 131 -9.47 -11.11 -5.31
N ASP A 132 -8.46 -11.97 -5.35
CA ASP A 132 -8.14 -12.87 -4.26
C ASP A 132 -6.62 -12.89 -4.01
N SER A 133 -6.14 -13.77 -3.15
CA SER A 133 -4.72 -13.85 -2.80
C SER A 133 -3.81 -14.26 -3.97
N LYS A 134 -4.36 -14.74 -5.09
CA LYS A 134 -3.59 -15.27 -6.24
C LYS A 134 -4.02 -14.70 -7.57
N HIS A 135 -5.27 -14.23 -7.70
CA HIS A 135 -5.84 -13.81 -8.98
C HIS A 135 -6.38 -12.38 -8.89
N LEU A 136 -6.13 -11.63 -9.95
CA LEU A 136 -6.72 -10.33 -10.20
C LEU A 136 -7.28 -10.33 -11.63
N SER A 137 -8.58 -10.07 -11.78
CA SER A 137 -9.21 -9.89 -13.08
C SER A 137 -9.82 -8.50 -13.17
N LEU A 138 -9.43 -7.74 -14.17
CA LEU A 138 -9.91 -6.40 -14.46
C LEU A 138 -10.73 -6.42 -15.74
N SER A 139 -11.76 -5.59 -15.83
CA SER A 139 -12.56 -5.47 -17.03
C SER A 139 -12.88 -4.02 -17.39
N LYS A 140 -13.04 -3.76 -18.69
CA LYS A 140 -13.53 -2.49 -19.23
C LYS A 140 -14.08 -2.71 -20.63
N ASN A 141 -15.31 -2.28 -20.89
CA ASN A 141 -15.96 -2.32 -22.22
C ASN A 141 -15.87 -3.69 -22.91
N GLY A 142 -16.09 -4.76 -22.16
CA GLY A 142 -16.05 -6.14 -22.67
C GLY A 142 -14.65 -6.74 -22.81
N LYS A 143 -13.59 -5.98 -22.59
CA LYS A 143 -12.23 -6.47 -22.52
C LYS A 143 -11.89 -6.91 -21.11
N MET A 144 -11.11 -7.99 -20.96
CA MET A 144 -10.61 -8.49 -19.69
C MET A 144 -9.08 -8.53 -19.67
N TRP A 145 -8.50 -8.26 -18.49
CA TRP A 145 -7.09 -8.45 -18.19
C TRP A 145 -6.99 -9.35 -16.96
N ASN A 146 -6.38 -10.51 -17.14
CA ASN A 146 -6.22 -11.48 -16.07
C ASN A 146 -4.76 -11.51 -15.61
N PHE A 147 -4.59 -11.51 -14.30
CA PHE A 147 -3.28 -11.53 -13.67
C PHE A 147 -3.27 -12.57 -12.57
N TYR A 148 -2.08 -13.10 -12.28
CA TYR A 148 -1.82 -13.89 -11.09
C TYR A 148 -0.72 -13.25 -10.24
N LYS A 149 -0.80 -13.46 -8.95
CA LYS A 149 0.18 -12.91 -8.01
C LYS A 149 1.54 -13.55 -8.23
N TYR A 150 2.56 -12.71 -8.35
CA TYR A 150 3.92 -13.12 -8.68
C TYR A 150 4.84 -12.97 -7.46
#